data_0fb2319404b50faaeda95673f8151944
#
_entry.id   0fb2319404b50faaeda95673f8151944
#
_cell.length_a   1.000
_cell.length_b   1.000
_cell.length_c   1.000
_cell.angle_alpha   90.00
_cell.angle_beta   90.00
_cell.angle_gamma   90.00
#
_symmetry.space_group_name_H-M   'P 1'
#
loop_
_entity.id
_entity.type
_entity.pdbx_description
1 polymer ?
#
loop_
_entity_poly.entity_id
_entity_poly.type
_entity_poly.pdbx_seq_one_letter_code
_entity_poly.pdbx_strand_id
1 'polypeptide(L)'
;VSMNAEFFPFYNEELAKYLSNYSISKKGFIFPDNIYKRETVEESLKNIIGLNSVKDNIKKFEKYALYTLKAQNLGLKTTESNLHMIFTGNPGTGKTTVARIMAKMLYDLGLVSENKLVEVERKDLVAEYIGQTAPKTAEVIEKAMGGVLFIDEAYSLAQGHNSQNDYGSESIATLIKAMEDHKNNFVVIFAGYKDEMKTFLDINPGISSRIGYTFNFEDYSEDELKQMFMLKMNNMGYSMNSKVDKDLSKIFEYYSSKKNFGNGRFVDKLIQEVIMKHALRETKNIKMITIEDIPTIEELNNTNYSKYNAKDMLDNLIGLKEIKEKIIEFEKYIKFFKKAEEQNLVIPRQNLHMIFTGNPGTGKTTV
;
A
#
# COMPACT_ATOMS: atom_id res chain seq x y z
N VAL A 1 -34.14 26.87 -16.73
CA VAL A 1 -33.83 26.12 -15.48
C VAL A 1 -32.38 25.76 -15.58
N SER A 2 -31.51 26.47 -14.86
CA SER A 2 -30.10 26.13 -14.72
C SER A 2 -30.01 24.93 -13.75
N MET A 3 -29.76 23.74 -14.29
CA MET A 3 -29.39 22.59 -13.47
C MET A 3 -27.92 22.70 -13.14
N ASN A 4 -27.56 22.80 -11.86
CA ASN A 4 -26.20 22.77 -11.39
C ASN A 4 -25.59 21.39 -11.64
N ALA A 5 -24.35 21.36 -12.11
CA ALA A 5 -23.58 20.14 -12.38
C ALA A 5 -23.37 19.22 -11.14
N GLU A 6 -23.67 19.74 -9.96
CA GLU A 6 -23.63 18.99 -8.67
C GLU A 6 -24.69 17.88 -8.55
N PHE A 7 -25.73 17.89 -9.41
CA PHE A 7 -26.83 16.91 -9.35
C PHE A 7 -26.63 15.65 -10.20
N PHE A 8 -25.56 15.52 -11.00
CA PHE A 8 -25.34 14.35 -11.86
C PHE A 8 -23.95 13.72 -11.66
N PRO A 9 -23.73 13.00 -10.56
CA PRO A 9 -22.48 12.25 -10.38
C PRO A 9 -22.33 11.05 -11.33
N PHE A 10 -23.34 10.73 -12.15
CA PHE A 10 -23.44 9.48 -12.93
C PHE A 10 -23.60 9.72 -14.43
N TYR A 11 -22.72 10.52 -15.01
CA TYR A 11 -22.69 10.67 -16.45
C TYR A 11 -21.92 9.51 -17.09
N ASN A 12 -22.65 8.53 -17.66
CA ASN A 12 -22.05 7.46 -18.45
C ASN A 12 -22.38 7.64 -19.95
N GLU A 13 -21.75 6.83 -20.83
CA GLU A 13 -22.00 6.86 -22.28
C GLU A 13 -23.50 6.68 -22.66
N GLU A 14 -24.25 5.91 -21.85
CA GLU A 14 -25.70 5.71 -22.08
C GLU A 14 -26.50 7.00 -21.85
N LEU A 15 -26.17 7.79 -20.83
CA LEU A 15 -26.80 9.08 -20.60
C LEU A 15 -26.39 10.09 -21.66
N ALA A 16 -25.13 10.06 -22.12
CA ALA A 16 -24.69 10.87 -23.27
C ALA A 16 -25.47 10.52 -24.55
N LYS A 17 -25.67 9.22 -24.78
CA LYS A 17 -26.45 8.69 -25.91
C LYS A 17 -27.95 9.01 -25.78
N TYR A 18 -28.51 8.95 -24.58
CA TYR A 18 -29.88 9.32 -24.28
C TYR A 18 -30.10 10.83 -24.48
N LEU A 19 -29.24 11.68 -24.00
CA LEU A 19 -29.30 13.12 -24.15
C LEU A 19 -29.07 13.56 -25.62
N SER A 20 -28.26 12.86 -26.40
CA SER A 20 -28.08 13.12 -27.83
C SER A 20 -29.33 12.86 -28.65
N ASN A 21 -30.16 11.90 -28.25
CA ASN A 21 -31.41 11.56 -28.91
C ASN A 21 -32.52 12.61 -28.69
N TYR A 22 -32.37 13.49 -27.69
CA TYR A 22 -33.37 14.54 -27.40
C TYR A 22 -33.01 15.91 -27.97
N SER A 23 -32.05 16.02 -28.90
CA SER A 23 -31.67 17.28 -29.57
C SER A 23 -31.38 18.44 -28.60
N ILE A 24 -30.96 18.14 -27.36
CA ILE A 24 -30.54 19.16 -26.41
C ILE A 24 -29.21 19.69 -26.92
N SER A 25 -29.21 20.89 -27.50
CA SER A 25 -28.04 21.49 -28.10
C SER A 25 -26.91 21.65 -27.05
N LYS A 26 -25.68 21.32 -27.45
CA LYS A 26 -24.46 21.49 -26.64
C LYS A 26 -24.18 22.94 -26.17
N LYS A 27 -24.97 23.90 -26.54
CA LYS A 27 -24.86 25.30 -26.16
C LYS A 27 -25.42 25.51 -24.74
N GLY A 28 -24.55 25.42 -23.73
CA GLY A 28 -24.89 25.74 -22.35
C GLY A 28 -24.39 24.74 -21.31
N PHE A 29 -23.93 23.57 -21.71
CA PHE A 29 -23.27 22.62 -20.78
C PHE A 29 -21.76 22.68 -20.97
N ILE A 30 -21.07 23.33 -20.03
CA ILE A 30 -19.62 23.19 -19.89
C ILE A 30 -19.41 21.87 -19.15
N PHE A 31 -19.16 20.80 -19.92
CA PHE A 31 -18.67 19.55 -19.34
C PHE A 31 -17.19 19.75 -18.99
N PRO A 32 -16.77 19.46 -17.78
CA PRO A 32 -15.33 19.39 -17.49
C PRO A 32 -14.71 18.37 -18.44
N ASP A 33 -13.64 18.73 -19.14
CA ASP A 33 -12.93 17.86 -20.11
C ASP A 33 -12.45 16.53 -19.51
N ASN A 34 -12.49 16.41 -18.19
CA ASN A 34 -12.10 15.22 -17.42
C ASN A 34 -13.14 14.08 -17.40
N ILE A 35 -14.37 14.31 -17.89
CA ILE A 35 -15.43 13.26 -17.87
C ILE A 35 -15.13 12.13 -18.86
N TYR A 36 -14.31 12.38 -19.88
CA TYR A 36 -14.00 11.39 -20.95
C TYR A 36 -12.79 10.49 -20.67
N LYS A 37 -12.08 10.69 -19.57
CA LYS A 37 -10.95 9.82 -19.17
C LYS A 37 -11.11 9.32 -17.73
N ARG A 38 -12.25 8.74 -17.40
CA ARG A 38 -12.29 7.91 -16.20
C ARG A 38 -11.53 6.62 -16.51
N GLU A 39 -10.38 6.51 -15.92
CA GLU A 39 -9.66 5.24 -15.83
C GLU A 39 -10.62 4.23 -15.21
N THR A 40 -11.05 3.24 -15.97
CA THR A 40 -11.98 2.24 -15.46
C THR A 40 -11.31 1.49 -14.31
N VAL A 41 -12.10 1.01 -13.35
CA VAL A 41 -11.60 0.13 -12.27
C VAL A 41 -10.77 -1.02 -12.86
N GLU A 42 -11.18 -1.49 -14.03
CA GLU A 42 -10.46 -2.53 -14.78
C GLU A 42 -9.06 -2.11 -15.19
N GLU A 43 -8.85 -0.87 -15.63
CA GLU A 43 -7.52 -0.34 -15.99
C GLU A 43 -6.63 -0.19 -14.76
N SER A 44 -7.18 0.34 -13.66
CA SER A 44 -6.46 0.45 -12.40
C SER A 44 -6.04 -0.93 -11.85
N LEU A 45 -6.88 -1.96 -12.02
CA LEU A 45 -6.59 -3.33 -11.57
C LEU A 45 -5.66 -4.10 -12.52
N LYS A 46 -5.56 -3.73 -13.81
CA LYS A 46 -4.65 -4.39 -14.76
C LYS A 46 -3.19 -4.30 -14.37
N ASN A 47 -2.81 -3.19 -13.75
CA ASN A 47 -1.43 -2.94 -13.34
C ASN A 47 -1.03 -3.68 -12.05
N ILE A 48 -1.98 -4.32 -11.38
CA ILE A 48 -1.72 -5.15 -10.19
C ILE A 48 -1.42 -6.57 -10.65
N ILE A 49 -0.26 -7.08 -10.26
CA ILE A 49 0.10 -8.49 -10.49
C ILE A 49 -0.64 -9.34 -9.46
N GLY A 50 -1.15 -10.49 -9.88
CA GLY A 50 -1.84 -11.44 -9.00
C GLY A 50 -3.15 -10.91 -8.39
N LEU A 51 -3.42 -11.32 -7.16
CA LEU A 51 -4.61 -10.95 -6.39
C LEU A 51 -5.95 -11.23 -7.12
N ASN A 52 -6.04 -12.32 -7.87
CA ASN A 52 -7.20 -12.63 -8.72
C ASN A 52 -8.50 -12.68 -7.90
N SER A 53 -8.49 -13.30 -6.74
CA SER A 53 -9.65 -13.37 -5.83
C SER A 53 -10.10 -11.97 -5.38
N VAL A 54 -9.15 -11.09 -5.03
CA VAL A 54 -9.45 -9.70 -4.63
C VAL A 54 -10.01 -8.92 -5.81
N LYS A 55 -9.41 -9.03 -7.00
CA LYS A 55 -9.89 -8.37 -8.24
C LYS A 55 -11.32 -8.80 -8.59
N ASP A 56 -11.61 -10.08 -8.49
CA ASP A 56 -12.96 -10.60 -8.79
C ASP A 56 -13.99 -10.11 -7.77
N ASN A 57 -13.61 -10.02 -6.49
CA ASN A 57 -14.48 -9.49 -5.46
C ASN A 57 -14.71 -7.98 -5.63
N ILE A 58 -13.70 -7.21 -6.05
CA ILE A 58 -13.86 -5.78 -6.38
C ILE A 58 -14.82 -5.61 -7.57
N LYS A 59 -14.69 -6.40 -8.63
CA LYS A 59 -15.61 -6.38 -9.78
C LYS A 59 -17.05 -6.75 -9.39
N LYS A 60 -17.23 -7.72 -8.48
CA LYS A 60 -18.55 -8.07 -7.95
C LYS A 60 -19.14 -6.92 -7.13
N PHE A 61 -18.34 -6.30 -6.29
CA PHE A 61 -18.73 -5.13 -5.52
C PHE A 61 -19.16 -3.98 -6.43
N GLU A 62 -18.37 -3.63 -7.45
CA GLU A 62 -18.68 -2.59 -8.44
C GLU A 62 -20.02 -2.85 -9.12
N LYS A 63 -20.23 -4.06 -9.64
CA LYS A 63 -21.49 -4.46 -10.29
C LYS A 63 -22.69 -4.34 -9.35
N TYR A 64 -22.54 -4.76 -8.10
CA TYR A 64 -23.59 -4.68 -7.10
C TYR A 64 -23.90 -3.21 -6.73
N ALA A 65 -22.89 -2.39 -6.55
CA ALA A 65 -23.03 -0.97 -6.28
C ALA A 65 -23.77 -0.25 -7.43
N LEU A 66 -23.36 -0.49 -8.68
CA LEU A 66 -24.03 0.05 -9.88
C LEU A 66 -25.49 -0.42 -9.97
N TYR A 67 -25.76 -1.68 -9.68
CA TYR A 67 -27.14 -2.19 -9.66
C TYR A 67 -27.99 -1.47 -8.60
N THR A 68 -27.45 -1.33 -7.38
CA THR A 68 -28.15 -0.67 -6.28
C THR A 68 -28.49 0.78 -6.61
N LEU A 69 -27.54 1.52 -7.19
CA LEU A 69 -27.75 2.89 -7.64
C LEU A 69 -28.82 2.99 -8.75
N LYS A 70 -28.79 2.09 -9.74
CA LYS A 70 -29.83 2.02 -10.78
C LYS A 70 -31.20 1.71 -10.19
N ALA A 71 -31.26 0.77 -9.25
CA ALA A 71 -32.52 0.39 -8.59
C ALA A 71 -33.11 1.57 -7.79
N GLN A 72 -32.28 2.30 -7.05
CA GLN A 72 -32.70 3.50 -6.31
C GLN A 72 -33.22 4.60 -7.26
N ASN A 73 -32.55 4.84 -8.40
CA ASN A 73 -32.99 5.80 -9.41
C ASN A 73 -34.33 5.43 -10.05
N LEU A 74 -34.68 4.14 -10.06
CA LEU A 74 -35.98 3.64 -10.49
C LEU A 74 -37.04 3.64 -9.38
N GLY A 75 -36.72 4.17 -8.20
CA GLY A 75 -37.63 4.22 -7.06
C GLY A 75 -37.81 2.86 -6.33
N LEU A 76 -36.96 1.87 -6.61
CA LEU A 76 -36.98 0.59 -5.93
C LEU A 76 -36.37 0.74 -4.54
N LYS A 77 -37.00 0.11 -3.54
CA LYS A 77 -36.40 0.01 -2.20
C LYS A 77 -35.24 -0.98 -2.25
N THR A 78 -34.05 -0.50 -2.04
CA THR A 78 -32.85 -1.34 -1.86
C THR A 78 -32.50 -1.45 -0.39
N THR A 79 -31.91 -2.57 0.02
CA THR A 79 -31.32 -2.69 1.34
C THR A 79 -30.12 -1.76 1.45
N GLU A 80 -30.04 -0.98 2.53
CA GLU A 80 -28.85 -0.18 2.81
C GLU A 80 -27.63 -1.12 2.92
N SER A 81 -26.66 -0.92 2.05
CA SER A 81 -25.41 -1.69 2.08
C SER A 81 -24.41 -0.99 2.99
N ASN A 82 -23.89 -1.68 3.98
CA ASN A 82 -22.73 -1.20 4.72
C ASN A 82 -21.50 -1.25 3.79
N LEU A 83 -20.90 -0.09 3.54
CA LEU A 83 -19.73 0.02 2.67
C LEU A 83 -18.40 -0.16 3.41
N HIS A 84 -18.44 -0.31 4.74
CA HIS A 84 -17.22 -0.52 5.52
C HIS A 84 -16.64 -1.91 5.24
N MET A 85 -15.31 -2.00 5.22
CA MET A 85 -14.59 -3.17 4.69
C MET A 85 -13.52 -3.65 5.64
N ILE A 86 -13.18 -4.94 5.49
CA ILE A 86 -12.02 -5.55 6.11
C ILE A 86 -11.09 -6.10 5.05
N PHE A 87 -9.81 -5.77 5.19
CA PHE A 87 -8.72 -6.28 4.37
C PHE A 87 -7.81 -7.16 5.22
N THR A 88 -7.81 -8.46 4.96
CA THR A 88 -6.97 -9.41 5.70
C THR A 88 -5.86 -9.96 4.83
N GLY A 89 -4.68 -10.16 5.40
CA GLY A 89 -3.54 -10.78 4.69
C GLY A 89 -2.19 -10.37 5.25
N ASN A 90 -1.15 -11.07 4.82
CA ASN A 90 0.23 -10.87 5.26
C ASN A 90 0.80 -9.50 4.83
N PRO A 91 1.95 -9.07 5.39
CA PRO A 91 2.62 -7.84 4.97
C PRO A 91 2.98 -7.86 3.48
N GLY A 92 2.90 -6.69 2.83
CA GLY A 92 3.33 -6.56 1.44
C GLY A 92 2.42 -7.23 0.40
N THR A 93 1.22 -7.69 0.77
CA THR A 93 0.24 -8.28 -0.16
C THR A 93 -0.57 -7.24 -0.93
N GLY A 94 -0.32 -5.94 -0.74
CA GLY A 94 -0.95 -4.88 -1.52
C GLY A 94 -2.23 -4.29 -0.92
N LYS A 95 -2.55 -4.52 0.36
CA LYS A 95 -3.75 -3.99 1.04
C LYS A 95 -3.91 -2.48 0.85
N THR A 96 -2.88 -1.70 1.15
CA THR A 96 -2.91 -0.23 1.02
C THR A 96 -3.05 0.22 -0.43
N THR A 97 -2.40 -0.47 -1.38
CA THR A 97 -2.51 -0.18 -2.82
C THR A 97 -3.93 -0.37 -3.31
N VAL A 98 -4.57 -1.47 -2.92
CA VAL A 98 -5.97 -1.75 -3.26
C VAL A 98 -6.92 -0.78 -2.55
N ALA A 99 -6.63 -0.38 -1.30
CA ALA A 99 -7.45 0.62 -0.60
C ALA A 99 -7.50 1.96 -1.35
N ARG A 100 -6.40 2.40 -1.95
CA ARG A 100 -6.38 3.61 -2.81
C ARG A 100 -7.25 3.45 -4.06
N ILE A 101 -7.21 2.28 -4.69
CA ILE A 101 -8.08 1.97 -5.84
C ILE A 101 -9.55 1.94 -5.41
N MET A 102 -9.85 1.34 -4.25
CA MET A 102 -11.19 1.31 -3.70
C MET A 102 -11.71 2.72 -3.37
N ALA A 103 -10.89 3.59 -2.78
CA ALA A 103 -11.29 4.98 -2.52
C ALA A 103 -11.63 5.73 -3.81
N LYS A 104 -10.78 5.59 -4.85
CA LYS A 104 -11.06 6.16 -6.17
C LYS A 104 -12.36 5.60 -6.76
N MET A 105 -12.56 4.28 -6.70
CA MET A 105 -13.76 3.62 -7.22
C MET A 105 -15.03 4.10 -6.50
N LEU A 106 -15.00 4.17 -5.18
CA LEU A 106 -16.13 4.67 -4.38
C LEU A 106 -16.49 6.10 -4.75
N TYR A 107 -15.49 6.95 -4.99
CA TYR A 107 -15.69 8.31 -5.48
C TYR A 107 -16.26 8.33 -6.90
N ASP A 108 -15.70 7.54 -7.82
CA ASP A 108 -16.17 7.46 -9.21
C ASP A 108 -17.60 6.94 -9.33
N LEU A 109 -18.02 6.08 -8.41
CA LEU A 109 -19.40 5.60 -8.27
C LEU A 109 -20.32 6.59 -7.53
N GLY A 110 -19.78 7.68 -6.97
CA GLY A 110 -20.53 8.66 -6.17
C GLY A 110 -20.99 8.13 -4.81
N LEU A 111 -20.35 7.08 -4.30
CA LEU A 111 -20.63 6.50 -2.98
C LEU A 111 -19.95 7.28 -1.85
N VAL A 112 -18.94 8.08 -2.19
CA VAL A 112 -18.29 9.08 -1.34
C VAL A 112 -18.11 10.37 -2.12
N SER A 113 -18.05 11.51 -1.44
CA SER A 113 -18.05 12.84 -2.06
C SER A 113 -16.66 13.31 -2.50
N GLU A 114 -15.60 12.70 -1.98
CA GLU A 114 -14.21 13.10 -2.23
C GLU A 114 -13.34 11.89 -2.56
N ASN A 115 -12.44 12.05 -3.55
CA ASN A 115 -11.42 11.06 -3.86
C ASN A 115 -10.24 11.23 -2.90
N LYS A 116 -10.43 10.81 -1.65
CA LYS A 116 -9.37 10.83 -0.64
C LYS A 116 -9.31 9.55 0.17
N LEU A 117 -8.10 9.17 0.54
CA LEU A 117 -7.80 8.10 1.48
C LEU A 117 -6.96 8.69 2.63
N VAL A 118 -7.46 8.60 3.84
CA VAL A 118 -6.72 8.93 5.06
C VAL A 118 -6.16 7.64 5.63
N GLU A 119 -4.85 7.49 5.61
CA GLU A 119 -4.14 6.30 6.10
C GLU A 119 -3.66 6.56 7.53
N VAL A 120 -4.00 5.68 8.47
CA VAL A 120 -3.66 5.81 9.88
C VAL A 120 -3.31 4.47 10.51
N GLU A 121 -2.57 4.55 11.62
CA GLU A 121 -2.24 3.45 12.52
C GLU A 121 -2.76 3.77 13.94
N ARG A 122 -2.62 2.81 14.88
CA ARG A 122 -3.03 3.01 16.29
C ARG A 122 -2.51 4.33 16.88
N LYS A 123 -1.26 4.70 16.62
CA LYS A 123 -0.63 5.92 17.17
C LYS A 123 -1.33 7.21 16.75
N ASP A 124 -2.02 7.20 15.61
CA ASP A 124 -2.74 8.35 15.07
C ASP A 124 -4.14 8.50 15.68
N LEU A 125 -4.70 7.41 16.18
CA LEU A 125 -6.05 7.34 16.74
C LEU A 125 -6.05 7.40 18.27
N VAL A 126 -5.10 6.74 18.92
CA VAL A 126 -5.03 6.61 20.38
C VAL A 126 -4.08 7.66 20.96
N ALA A 127 -4.50 8.33 22.03
CA ALA A 127 -3.69 9.28 22.76
C ALA A 127 -2.96 8.62 23.94
N GLU A 128 -1.96 9.33 24.48
CA GLU A 128 -1.17 8.87 25.63
C GLU A 128 -1.83 9.13 26.99
N TYR A 129 -2.80 10.06 27.03
CA TYR A 129 -3.45 10.50 28.27
C TYR A 129 -4.94 10.22 28.26
N ILE A 130 -5.50 9.99 29.44
CA ILE A 130 -6.94 9.73 29.69
C ILE A 130 -7.79 10.89 29.12
N GLY A 131 -8.88 10.54 28.42
CA GLY A 131 -9.86 11.49 27.88
C GLY A 131 -9.43 12.21 26.60
N GLN A 132 -8.24 11.92 26.05
CA GLN A 132 -7.76 12.55 24.81
C GLN A 132 -7.94 11.66 23.58
N THR A 133 -8.25 10.37 23.75
CA THR A 133 -8.39 9.43 22.63
C THR A 133 -9.62 9.70 21.79
N ALA A 134 -10.79 9.92 22.40
CA ALA A 134 -12.00 10.21 21.62
C ALA A 134 -11.90 11.49 20.79
N PRO A 135 -11.42 12.65 21.33
CA PRO A 135 -11.17 13.84 20.52
C PRO A 135 -10.16 13.60 19.38
N LYS A 136 -9.04 12.92 19.64
CA LYS A 136 -8.03 12.61 18.63
C LYS A 136 -8.60 11.72 17.51
N THR A 137 -9.36 10.69 17.88
CA THR A 137 -10.03 9.81 16.92
C THR A 137 -11.07 10.60 16.10
N ALA A 138 -11.86 11.48 16.75
CA ALA A 138 -12.84 12.31 16.07
C ALA A 138 -12.19 13.26 15.05
N GLU A 139 -11.05 13.86 15.36
CA GLU A 139 -10.28 14.71 14.41
C GLU A 139 -9.84 13.92 13.17
N VAL A 140 -9.39 12.67 13.34
CA VAL A 140 -9.00 11.80 12.22
C VAL A 140 -10.22 11.44 11.38
N ILE A 141 -11.35 11.12 12.01
CA ILE A 141 -12.61 10.83 11.32
C ILE A 141 -13.05 12.05 10.50
N GLU A 142 -13.00 13.25 11.07
CA GLU A 142 -13.36 14.49 10.38
C GLU A 142 -12.49 14.72 9.14
N LYS A 143 -11.18 14.45 9.23
CA LYS A 143 -10.27 14.51 8.06
C LYS A 143 -10.64 13.51 6.98
N ALA A 144 -11.25 12.37 7.34
CA ALA A 144 -11.64 11.32 6.41
C ALA A 144 -13.08 11.48 5.88
N MET A 145 -13.87 12.41 6.45
CA MET A 145 -15.24 12.64 5.99
C MET A 145 -15.29 12.96 4.49
N GLY A 146 -16.28 12.43 3.82
CA GLY A 146 -16.41 12.52 2.37
C GLY A 146 -15.56 11.52 1.60
N GLY A 147 -14.72 10.73 2.27
CA GLY A 147 -13.80 9.78 1.65
C GLY A 147 -13.67 8.46 2.41
N VAL A 148 -12.45 7.92 2.42
CA VAL A 148 -12.13 6.63 3.02
C VAL A 148 -11.09 6.78 4.12
N LEU A 149 -11.35 6.18 5.27
CA LEU A 149 -10.39 6.01 6.36
C LEU A 149 -9.82 4.59 6.29
N PHE A 150 -8.53 4.46 6.08
CA PHE A 150 -7.81 3.20 6.09
C PHE A 150 -7.02 3.07 7.39
N ILE A 151 -7.35 2.06 8.18
CA ILE A 151 -6.70 1.79 9.46
C ILE A 151 -5.84 0.55 9.30
N ASP A 152 -4.51 0.74 9.23
CA ASP A 152 -3.59 -0.40 9.15
C ASP A 152 -3.32 -0.98 10.53
N GLU A 153 -3.09 -2.30 10.57
CA GLU A 153 -2.93 -3.07 11.82
C GLU A 153 -4.04 -2.78 12.84
N ALA A 154 -5.30 -2.70 12.36
CA ALA A 154 -6.46 -2.29 13.16
C ALA A 154 -6.66 -3.12 14.43
N TYR A 155 -6.23 -4.39 14.44
CA TYR A 155 -6.24 -5.26 15.61
C TYR A 155 -5.43 -4.67 16.78
N SER A 156 -4.46 -3.81 16.49
CA SER A 156 -3.68 -3.14 17.52
C SER A 156 -4.52 -2.22 18.41
N LEU A 157 -5.67 -1.75 17.93
CA LEU A 157 -6.62 -0.96 18.73
C LEU A 157 -7.23 -1.77 19.89
N ALA A 158 -7.33 -3.09 19.76
CA ALA A 158 -7.84 -3.97 20.81
C ALA A 158 -6.74 -4.57 21.72
N GLN A 159 -5.46 -4.24 21.46
CA GLN A 159 -4.36 -4.69 22.32
C GLN A 159 -4.35 -3.89 23.62
N GLY A 160 -4.57 -4.58 24.74
CA GLY A 160 -4.61 -3.95 26.07
C GLY A 160 -5.92 -4.14 26.84
N HIS A 161 -6.88 -4.87 26.28
CA HIS A 161 -8.22 -5.11 26.89
C HIS A 161 -8.19 -5.59 28.36
N ASN A 162 -7.04 -6.04 28.87
CA ASN A 162 -6.88 -6.50 30.25
C ASN A 162 -6.06 -5.53 31.13
N SER A 163 -5.68 -4.35 30.63
CA SER A 163 -4.97 -3.33 31.42
C SER A 163 -5.89 -2.17 31.79
N GLN A 164 -5.74 -1.62 33.00
CA GLN A 164 -6.51 -0.47 33.49
C GLN A 164 -6.35 0.80 32.63
N ASN A 165 -5.49 0.79 31.60
CA ASN A 165 -5.16 1.90 30.72
C ASN A 165 -5.40 1.55 29.24
N ASP A 166 -6.47 0.83 28.89
CA ASP A 166 -6.80 0.57 27.49
C ASP A 166 -7.59 1.73 26.87
N TYR A 167 -6.83 2.65 26.26
CA TYR A 167 -7.42 3.77 25.51
C TYR A 167 -7.90 3.39 24.09
N GLY A 168 -7.61 2.19 23.62
CA GLY A 168 -8.04 1.73 22.29
C GLY A 168 -9.54 1.48 22.20
N SER A 169 -10.19 1.05 23.29
CA SER A 169 -11.63 0.84 23.37
C SER A 169 -12.43 2.14 23.16
N GLU A 170 -11.91 3.28 23.63
CA GLU A 170 -12.51 4.61 23.42
C GLU A 170 -12.45 5.02 21.94
N SER A 171 -11.33 4.73 21.25
CA SER A 171 -11.20 4.93 19.81
C SER A 171 -12.18 4.07 19.01
N ILE A 172 -12.29 2.77 19.37
CA ILE A 172 -13.24 1.84 18.74
C ILE A 172 -14.68 2.32 18.90
N ALA A 173 -15.08 2.76 20.10
CA ALA A 173 -16.42 3.28 20.34
C ALA A 173 -16.72 4.53 19.50
N THR A 174 -15.74 5.44 19.37
CA THR A 174 -15.85 6.64 18.53
C THR A 174 -15.98 6.28 17.04
N LEU A 175 -15.21 5.30 16.56
CA LEU A 175 -15.31 4.79 15.18
C LEU A 175 -16.68 4.16 14.92
N ILE A 176 -17.17 3.29 15.81
CA ILE A 176 -18.49 2.65 15.67
C ILE A 176 -19.60 3.70 15.54
N LYS A 177 -19.55 4.74 16.38
CA LYS A 177 -20.52 5.84 16.32
C LYS A 177 -20.45 6.56 14.97
N ALA A 178 -19.27 6.91 14.51
CA ALA A 178 -19.09 7.60 13.22
C ALA A 178 -19.55 6.73 12.03
N MET A 179 -19.29 5.42 12.06
CA MET A 179 -19.77 4.47 11.05
C MET A 179 -21.29 4.41 10.98
N GLU A 180 -21.99 4.61 12.09
CA GLU A 180 -23.45 4.67 12.12
C GLU A 180 -23.98 6.02 11.64
N ASP A 181 -23.43 7.11 12.18
CA ASP A 181 -23.94 8.46 11.95
C ASP A 181 -23.67 8.96 10.52
N HIS A 182 -22.63 8.44 9.84
CA HIS A 182 -22.14 8.91 8.55
C HIS A 182 -22.08 7.84 7.46
N LYS A 183 -22.95 6.83 7.49
CA LYS A 183 -23.02 5.67 6.60
C LYS A 183 -22.86 5.99 5.10
N ASN A 184 -23.40 7.11 4.66
CA ASN A 184 -23.50 7.47 3.24
C ASN A 184 -22.38 8.41 2.75
N ASN A 185 -21.46 8.81 3.62
CA ASN A 185 -20.40 9.74 3.28
C ASN A 185 -19.05 9.41 3.93
N PHE A 186 -18.93 8.25 4.54
CA PHE A 186 -17.74 7.85 5.26
C PHE A 186 -17.55 6.34 5.20
N VAL A 187 -16.44 5.89 4.67
CA VAL A 187 -16.12 4.48 4.57
C VAL A 187 -14.87 4.18 5.40
N VAL A 188 -14.91 3.14 6.22
CA VAL A 188 -13.76 2.65 6.96
C VAL A 188 -13.30 1.32 6.36
N ILE A 189 -12.01 1.21 6.12
CA ILE A 189 -11.33 -0.03 5.76
C ILE A 189 -10.37 -0.40 6.90
N PHE A 190 -10.69 -1.48 7.61
CA PHE A 190 -9.82 -2.05 8.63
C PHE A 190 -8.89 -3.06 7.99
N ALA A 191 -7.58 -2.91 8.16
CA ALA A 191 -6.60 -3.81 7.60
C ALA A 191 -5.75 -4.48 8.69
N GLY A 192 -5.31 -5.72 8.44
CA GLY A 192 -4.45 -6.45 9.36
C GLY A 192 -4.22 -7.90 8.96
N TYR A 193 -3.54 -8.66 9.82
CA TYR A 193 -3.34 -10.08 9.64
C TYR A 193 -4.65 -10.85 9.86
N LYS A 194 -4.79 -11.98 9.19
CA LYS A 194 -6.05 -12.74 9.13
C LYS A 194 -6.52 -13.19 10.51
N ASP A 195 -5.64 -13.79 11.28
CA ASP A 195 -5.99 -14.37 12.59
C ASP A 195 -6.23 -13.27 13.63
N GLU A 196 -5.40 -12.23 13.62
CA GLU A 196 -5.53 -11.07 14.50
C GLU A 196 -6.82 -10.27 14.20
N MET A 197 -7.15 -10.11 12.92
CA MET A 197 -8.38 -9.43 12.51
C MET A 197 -9.63 -10.25 12.87
N LYS A 198 -9.57 -11.57 12.81
CA LYS A 198 -10.66 -12.43 13.30
C LYS A 198 -10.90 -12.19 14.80
N THR A 199 -9.84 -12.25 15.60
CA THR A 199 -9.91 -12.00 17.04
C THR A 199 -10.43 -10.58 17.32
N PHE A 200 -9.98 -9.58 16.57
CA PHE A 200 -10.44 -8.19 16.67
C PHE A 200 -11.94 -8.06 16.47
N LEU A 201 -12.51 -8.75 15.48
CA LEU A 201 -13.94 -8.73 15.20
C LEU A 201 -14.76 -9.48 16.25
N ASP A 202 -14.25 -10.61 16.73
CA ASP A 202 -14.91 -11.40 17.78
C ASP A 202 -15.05 -10.61 19.07
N ILE A 203 -14.05 -9.79 19.42
CA ILE A 203 -14.08 -8.91 20.60
C ILE A 203 -14.95 -7.66 20.37
N ASN A 204 -15.13 -7.22 19.13
CA ASN A 204 -15.83 -5.99 18.78
C ASN A 204 -17.07 -6.24 17.90
N PRO A 205 -18.16 -6.79 18.42
CA PRO A 205 -19.36 -7.09 17.62
C PRO A 205 -20.00 -5.85 17.01
N GLY A 206 -19.79 -4.68 17.61
CA GLY A 206 -20.23 -3.40 17.06
C GLY A 206 -19.57 -3.05 15.73
N ILE A 207 -18.28 -3.36 15.56
CA ILE A 207 -17.59 -3.23 14.24
C ILE A 207 -18.08 -4.34 13.31
N SER A 208 -18.07 -5.60 13.77
CA SER A 208 -18.45 -6.76 12.97
C SER A 208 -19.80 -6.61 12.28
N SER A 209 -20.81 -6.07 13.00
CA SER A 209 -22.16 -5.87 12.45
C SER A 209 -22.25 -4.77 11.39
N ARG A 210 -21.25 -3.91 11.27
CA ARG A 210 -21.19 -2.80 10.31
C ARG A 210 -20.28 -3.06 9.12
N ILE A 211 -19.58 -4.20 9.11
CA ILE A 211 -18.78 -4.62 7.97
C ILE A 211 -19.67 -5.24 6.90
N GLY A 212 -19.61 -4.67 5.70
CA GLY A 212 -20.35 -5.20 4.54
C GLY A 212 -19.51 -6.12 3.67
N TYR A 213 -18.19 -5.91 3.64
CA TYR A 213 -17.31 -6.61 2.71
C TYR A 213 -15.99 -7.02 3.36
N THR A 214 -15.54 -8.24 3.03
CA THR A 214 -14.26 -8.77 3.46
C THR A 214 -13.44 -9.17 2.24
N PHE A 215 -12.20 -8.65 2.15
CA PHE A 215 -11.24 -8.97 1.10
C PHE A 215 -10.06 -9.70 1.73
N ASN A 216 -9.81 -10.91 1.27
CA ASN A 216 -8.69 -11.71 1.73
C ASN A 216 -7.54 -11.60 0.71
N PHE A 217 -6.42 -11.06 1.14
CA PHE A 217 -5.20 -10.90 0.36
C PHE A 217 -4.32 -12.11 0.63
N GLU A 218 -4.30 -13.02 -0.32
CA GLU A 218 -3.44 -14.19 -0.28
C GLU A 218 -1.98 -13.80 -0.54
N ASP A 219 -1.05 -14.63 -0.10
CA ASP A 219 0.35 -14.46 -0.45
C ASP A 219 0.53 -14.67 -1.94
N TYR A 220 1.48 -13.94 -2.52
CA TYR A 220 1.81 -14.08 -3.93
C TYR A 220 2.53 -15.39 -4.19
N SER A 221 2.21 -16.02 -5.31
CA SER A 221 2.97 -17.14 -5.84
C SER A 221 4.39 -16.71 -6.27
N GLU A 222 5.29 -17.66 -6.40
CA GLU A 222 6.65 -17.43 -6.87
C GLU A 222 6.69 -16.73 -8.23
N ASP A 223 5.82 -17.15 -9.14
CA ASP A 223 5.72 -16.53 -10.47
C ASP A 223 5.22 -15.09 -10.42
N GLU A 224 4.25 -14.79 -9.54
CA GLU A 224 3.76 -13.43 -9.33
C GLU A 224 4.82 -12.52 -8.71
N LEU A 225 5.59 -13.02 -7.72
CA LEU A 225 6.71 -12.30 -7.12
C LEU A 225 7.81 -12.01 -8.14
N LYS A 226 8.12 -12.99 -8.99
CA LYS A 226 9.06 -12.84 -10.09
C LYS A 226 8.58 -11.80 -11.11
N GLN A 227 7.31 -11.86 -11.50
CA GLN A 227 6.71 -10.85 -12.38
C GLN A 227 6.79 -9.45 -11.77
N MET A 228 6.52 -9.30 -10.46
CA MET A 228 6.67 -8.03 -9.75
C MET A 228 8.11 -7.51 -9.78
N PHE A 229 9.08 -8.39 -9.52
CA PHE A 229 10.49 -8.04 -9.58
C PHE A 229 10.87 -7.53 -10.97
N MET A 230 10.53 -8.31 -12.02
CA MET A 230 10.82 -7.96 -13.40
C MET A 230 10.16 -6.64 -13.83
N LEU A 231 8.89 -6.45 -13.48
CA LEU A 231 8.14 -5.24 -13.80
C LEU A 231 8.77 -4.00 -13.13
N LYS A 232 9.09 -4.10 -11.83
CA LYS A 232 9.71 -2.99 -11.09
C LYS A 232 11.09 -2.65 -11.64
N MET A 233 11.93 -3.64 -11.93
CA MET A 233 13.25 -3.43 -12.53
C MET A 233 13.16 -2.78 -13.92
N ASN A 234 12.24 -3.24 -14.77
CA ASN A 234 11.98 -2.64 -16.07
C ASN A 234 11.51 -1.19 -15.96
N ASN A 235 10.60 -0.89 -15.02
CA ASN A 235 10.12 0.47 -14.78
C ASN A 235 11.23 1.41 -14.27
N MET A 236 12.25 0.86 -13.61
CA MET A 236 13.46 1.59 -13.21
C MET A 236 14.46 1.77 -14.36
N GLY A 237 14.22 1.16 -15.54
CA GLY A 237 15.09 1.25 -16.71
C GLY A 237 16.18 0.19 -16.77
N TYR A 238 16.16 -0.80 -15.88
CA TYR A 238 17.09 -1.93 -15.93
C TYR A 238 16.59 -3.02 -16.89
N SER A 239 17.51 -3.62 -17.65
CA SER A 239 17.30 -4.84 -18.43
C SER A 239 17.97 -6.03 -17.74
N MET A 240 17.44 -7.23 -17.95
CA MET A 240 17.95 -8.42 -17.29
C MET A 240 18.32 -9.50 -18.28
N ASN A 241 19.41 -10.23 -17.98
CA ASN A 241 19.79 -11.41 -18.74
C ASN A 241 18.82 -12.56 -18.42
N SER A 242 18.44 -13.35 -19.42
CA SER A 242 17.56 -14.53 -19.26
C SER A 242 18.07 -15.57 -18.26
N LYS A 243 19.36 -15.60 -17.99
CA LYS A 243 19.96 -16.51 -16.99
C LYS A 243 19.58 -16.18 -15.54
N VAL A 244 19.17 -14.96 -15.28
CA VAL A 244 18.73 -14.46 -13.95
C VAL A 244 17.48 -15.18 -13.44
N ASP A 245 16.63 -15.65 -14.35
CA ASP A 245 15.33 -16.24 -14.08
C ASP A 245 15.37 -17.41 -13.11
N LYS A 246 16.33 -18.34 -13.28
CA LYS A 246 16.46 -19.53 -12.44
C LYS A 246 16.83 -19.23 -10.98
N ASP A 247 17.71 -18.25 -10.77
CA ASP A 247 18.18 -17.93 -9.43
C ASP A 247 17.14 -17.08 -8.68
N LEU A 248 16.41 -16.23 -9.39
CA LEU A 248 15.25 -15.56 -8.81
C LEU A 248 14.18 -16.57 -8.37
N SER A 249 13.88 -17.59 -9.19
CA SER A 249 12.92 -18.65 -8.82
C SER A 249 13.33 -19.34 -7.53
N LYS A 250 14.59 -19.76 -7.38
CA LYS A 250 15.09 -20.40 -6.12
C LYS A 250 14.97 -19.48 -4.90
N ILE A 251 15.24 -18.18 -5.08
CA ILE A 251 15.12 -17.22 -4.00
C ILE A 251 13.66 -17.08 -3.57
N PHE A 252 12.73 -16.91 -4.51
CA PHE A 252 11.32 -16.78 -4.19
C PHE A 252 10.72 -18.07 -3.62
N GLU A 253 11.06 -19.24 -4.15
CA GLU A 253 10.68 -20.55 -3.59
C GLU A 253 11.11 -20.69 -2.12
N TYR A 254 12.37 -20.35 -1.82
CA TYR A 254 12.88 -20.44 -0.46
C TYR A 254 12.21 -19.47 0.51
N TYR A 255 11.97 -18.22 0.11
CA TYR A 255 11.41 -17.22 1.00
C TYR A 255 9.90 -17.29 1.11
N SER A 256 9.16 -17.69 0.06
CA SER A 256 7.72 -17.87 0.11
C SER A 256 7.30 -19.01 1.05
N SER A 257 8.17 -20.00 1.27
CA SER A 257 7.92 -21.10 2.23
C SER A 257 8.06 -20.67 3.70
N LYS A 258 8.62 -19.46 3.98
CA LYS A 258 8.83 -19.01 5.36
C LYS A 258 7.56 -18.37 5.94
N LYS A 259 7.31 -18.67 7.21
CA LYS A 259 6.25 -17.99 7.98
C LYS A 259 6.54 -16.49 8.04
N ASN A 260 5.51 -15.67 7.87
CA ASN A 260 5.60 -14.21 7.85
C ASN A 260 6.44 -13.66 6.68
N PHE A 261 6.35 -14.29 5.53
CA PHE A 261 6.98 -13.79 4.32
C PHE A 261 6.45 -12.40 3.95
N GLY A 262 7.36 -11.50 3.58
CA GLY A 262 7.05 -10.09 3.35
C GLY A 262 6.47 -9.76 1.97
N ASN A 263 6.21 -10.76 1.12
CA ASN A 263 5.60 -10.57 -0.21
C ASN A 263 6.25 -9.44 -1.02
N GLY A 264 5.49 -8.45 -1.45
CA GLY A 264 5.98 -7.30 -2.21
C GLY A 264 7.06 -6.49 -1.49
N ARG A 265 7.05 -6.42 -0.15
CA ARG A 265 8.13 -5.78 0.63
C ARG A 265 9.45 -6.55 0.49
N PHE A 266 9.38 -7.89 0.39
CA PHE A 266 10.56 -8.69 0.11
C PHE A 266 11.07 -8.47 -1.32
N VAL A 267 10.19 -8.32 -2.30
CA VAL A 267 10.58 -7.96 -3.68
C VAL A 267 11.33 -6.63 -3.69
N ASP A 268 10.85 -5.62 -2.96
CA ASP A 268 11.51 -4.32 -2.86
C ASP A 268 12.90 -4.42 -2.21
N LYS A 269 13.00 -5.21 -1.13
CA LYS A 269 14.30 -5.50 -0.50
C LYS A 269 15.24 -6.20 -1.46
N LEU A 270 14.77 -7.22 -2.18
CA LEU A 270 15.59 -7.97 -3.14
C LEU A 270 16.09 -7.07 -4.27
N ILE A 271 15.26 -6.15 -4.77
CA ILE A 271 15.65 -5.15 -5.77
C ILE A 271 16.79 -4.29 -5.26
N GLN A 272 16.69 -3.80 -4.01
CA GLN A 272 17.76 -2.99 -3.40
C GLN A 272 19.07 -3.78 -3.32
N GLU A 273 19.01 -5.04 -2.89
CA GLU A 273 20.20 -5.90 -2.78
C GLU A 273 20.83 -6.19 -4.15
N VAL A 274 20.01 -6.45 -5.17
CA VAL A 274 20.50 -6.65 -6.56
C VAL A 274 21.18 -5.40 -7.08
N ILE A 275 20.55 -4.23 -6.94
CA ILE A 275 21.13 -2.96 -7.41
C ILE A 275 22.42 -2.64 -6.65
N MET A 276 22.47 -2.89 -5.35
CA MET A 276 23.66 -2.71 -4.53
C MET A 276 24.81 -3.61 -5.01
N LYS A 277 24.55 -4.90 -5.21
CA LYS A 277 25.55 -5.85 -5.70
C LYS A 277 26.03 -5.48 -7.11
N HIS A 278 25.11 -5.01 -7.97
CA HIS A 278 25.44 -4.49 -9.30
C HIS A 278 26.34 -3.25 -9.23
N ALA A 279 26.05 -2.31 -8.33
CA ALA A 279 26.85 -1.11 -8.11
C ALA A 279 28.30 -1.44 -7.66
N LEU A 280 28.44 -2.43 -6.76
CA LEU A 280 29.72 -2.85 -6.21
C LEU A 280 30.62 -3.54 -7.22
N ARG A 281 30.02 -4.15 -8.25
CA ARG A 281 30.78 -4.82 -9.33
C ARG A 281 31.45 -3.85 -10.30
N GLU A 282 31.17 -2.55 -10.23
CA GLU A 282 31.76 -1.51 -11.10
C GLU A 282 31.65 -1.82 -12.60
N THR A 283 30.50 -2.32 -13.03
CA THR A 283 30.25 -2.71 -14.43
C THR A 283 30.24 -1.49 -15.37
N LYS A 284 30.67 -1.71 -16.63
CA LYS A 284 30.56 -0.69 -17.69
C LYS A 284 29.11 -0.49 -18.16
N ASN A 285 28.30 -1.54 -18.12
CA ASN A 285 26.89 -1.49 -18.54
C ASN A 285 25.95 -1.42 -17.31
N ILE A 286 25.72 -0.21 -16.84
CA ILE A 286 24.89 0.07 -15.65
C ILE A 286 23.43 -0.40 -15.83
N LYS A 287 22.93 -0.50 -17.05
CA LYS A 287 21.52 -0.89 -17.31
C LYS A 287 21.28 -2.40 -17.33
N MET A 288 22.32 -3.21 -17.44
CA MET A 288 22.21 -4.66 -17.62
C MET A 288 22.51 -5.42 -16.33
N ILE A 289 21.48 -5.97 -15.72
CA ILE A 289 21.59 -6.89 -14.58
C ILE A 289 21.95 -8.29 -15.10
N THR A 290 22.91 -8.90 -14.47
CA THR A 290 23.39 -10.25 -14.81
C THR A 290 23.25 -11.19 -13.61
N ILE A 291 23.55 -12.47 -13.81
CA ILE A 291 23.48 -13.49 -12.75
C ILE A 291 24.41 -13.17 -11.57
N GLU A 292 25.52 -12.48 -11.82
CA GLU A 292 26.48 -12.08 -10.79
C GLU A 292 25.93 -11.03 -9.83
N ASP A 293 24.91 -10.31 -10.27
CA ASP A 293 24.23 -9.27 -9.47
C ASP A 293 23.13 -9.84 -8.56
N ILE A 294 22.71 -11.08 -8.80
CA ILE A 294 21.70 -11.75 -7.98
C ILE A 294 22.36 -12.27 -6.69
N PRO A 295 21.89 -11.87 -5.52
CA PRO A 295 22.42 -12.38 -4.27
C PRO A 295 22.06 -13.85 -4.06
N THR A 296 22.93 -14.61 -3.44
CA THR A 296 22.61 -15.96 -2.99
C THR A 296 21.70 -15.94 -1.76
N ILE A 297 21.03 -17.06 -1.48
CA ILE A 297 20.22 -17.20 -0.26
C ILE A 297 21.07 -17.02 1.01
N GLU A 298 22.33 -17.47 0.97
CA GLU A 298 23.26 -17.28 2.08
C GLU A 298 23.61 -15.81 2.29
N GLU A 299 23.85 -15.05 1.22
CA GLU A 299 24.08 -13.62 1.28
C GLU A 299 22.85 -12.87 1.85
N LEU A 300 21.65 -13.23 1.43
CA LEU A 300 20.39 -12.64 1.91
C LEU A 300 20.08 -12.97 3.38
N ASN A 301 20.52 -14.14 3.88
CA ASN A 301 20.34 -14.55 5.27
C ASN A 301 21.43 -13.98 6.19
N ASN A 302 22.63 -13.80 5.65
CA ASN A 302 23.74 -13.21 6.39
C ASN A 302 23.62 -11.69 6.32
N THR A 303 23.08 -11.08 7.37
CA THR A 303 23.04 -9.60 7.54
C THR A 303 24.45 -8.98 7.68
N ASN A 304 25.49 -9.76 7.53
CA ASN A 304 26.90 -9.33 7.59
C ASN A 304 27.47 -9.20 6.17
N TYR A 305 27.02 -8.16 5.42
CA TYR A 305 27.77 -7.70 4.25
C TYR A 305 29.02 -6.97 4.71
N SER A 306 30.05 -7.71 5.01
CA SER A 306 31.37 -7.15 5.35
C SER A 306 32.39 -7.52 4.31
N LYS A 307 32.54 -6.70 3.29
CA LYS A 307 33.81 -6.69 2.52
C LYS A 307 33.89 -5.53 1.51
N TYR A 308 34.16 -4.31 1.96
CA TYR A 308 34.70 -3.27 1.06
C TYR A 308 35.29 -2.08 1.83
N ASN A 309 36.39 -1.56 1.31
CA ASN A 309 37.30 -0.59 1.93
C ASN A 309 36.84 0.86 1.90
N ALA A 310 36.72 1.59 3.00
CA ALA A 310 36.49 3.02 3.16
C ALA A 310 37.73 3.73 3.67
N LYS A 311 37.99 4.84 3.05
CA LYS A 311 39.23 5.59 3.08
C LYS A 311 39.65 6.16 4.44
N ASP A 312 40.85 6.57 4.43
CA ASP A 312 41.75 7.09 5.48
C ASP A 312 41.17 7.62 6.82
N MET A 313 40.01 8.24 6.85
CA MET A 313 39.39 8.69 8.12
C MET A 313 38.83 7.53 8.94
N LEU A 314 38.28 6.53 8.27
CA LEU A 314 37.83 5.30 8.93
C LEU A 314 39.03 4.42 9.30
N ASP A 315 40.11 4.45 8.50
CA ASP A 315 41.33 3.67 8.76
C ASP A 315 42.00 4.10 10.06
N ASN A 316 41.86 5.37 10.44
CA ASN A 316 42.39 5.91 11.71
C ASN A 316 41.58 5.51 12.97
N LEU A 317 40.37 4.94 12.83
CA LEU A 317 39.66 4.39 13.95
C LEU A 317 40.27 3.03 14.33
N ILE A 318 40.66 2.87 15.59
CA ILE A 318 41.21 1.60 16.09
C ILE A 318 40.06 0.57 16.15
N GLY A 319 40.20 -0.54 15.46
CA GLY A 319 39.18 -1.58 15.39
C GLY A 319 38.04 -1.25 14.40
N LEU A 320 36.83 -1.67 14.71
CA LEU A 320 35.59 -1.40 13.96
C LEU A 320 35.63 -1.80 12.46
N LYS A 321 36.39 -2.85 12.15
CA LYS A 321 36.65 -3.28 10.77
C LYS A 321 35.38 -3.46 9.95
N GLU A 322 34.38 -4.17 10.46
CA GLU A 322 33.11 -4.41 9.82
C GLU A 322 32.30 -3.12 9.54
N ILE A 323 32.35 -2.15 10.46
CA ILE A 323 31.67 -0.87 10.32
C ILE A 323 32.34 -0.03 9.25
N LYS A 324 33.67 0.00 9.23
CA LYS A 324 34.45 0.66 8.19
C LYS A 324 34.10 0.12 6.82
N GLU A 325 34.03 -1.17 6.67
CA GLU A 325 33.67 -1.87 5.45
C GLU A 325 32.27 -1.48 4.97
N LYS A 326 31.29 -1.41 5.86
CA LYS A 326 29.91 -0.98 5.53
C LYS A 326 29.79 0.48 5.07
N ILE A 327 30.55 1.38 5.65
CA ILE A 327 30.51 2.80 5.26
C ILE A 327 31.03 2.99 3.84
N ILE A 328 32.03 2.22 3.42
CA ILE A 328 32.59 2.30 2.06
C ILE A 328 31.67 1.65 1.02
N GLU A 329 31.06 0.58 1.39
CA GLU A 329 29.99 -0.01 0.61
C GLU A 329 28.91 1.02 0.31
N PHE A 330 28.49 1.77 1.33
CA PHE A 330 27.52 2.85 1.20
C PHE A 330 28.03 4.01 0.32
N GLU A 331 29.28 4.40 0.40
CA GLU A 331 29.88 5.41 -0.47
C GLU A 331 29.85 4.99 -1.97
N LYS A 332 30.23 3.76 -2.26
CA LYS A 332 30.16 3.20 -3.63
C LYS A 332 28.74 3.18 -4.15
N TYR A 333 27.81 2.79 -3.31
CA TYR A 333 26.38 2.77 -3.61
C TYR A 333 25.86 4.17 -3.97
N ILE A 334 26.18 5.21 -3.20
CA ILE A 334 25.80 6.60 -3.51
C ILE A 334 26.44 7.07 -4.84
N LYS A 335 27.71 6.73 -5.08
CA LYS A 335 28.38 7.07 -6.36
C LYS A 335 27.71 6.41 -7.56
N PHE A 336 27.25 5.17 -7.40
CA PHE A 336 26.49 4.48 -8.43
C PHE A 336 25.18 5.19 -8.75
N PHE A 337 24.43 5.65 -7.73
CA PHE A 337 23.18 6.38 -7.96
C PHE A 337 23.39 7.66 -8.75
N LYS A 338 24.41 8.45 -8.44
CA LYS A 338 24.71 9.65 -9.22
C LYS A 338 24.95 9.32 -10.71
N LYS A 339 25.67 8.24 -10.98
CA LYS A 339 25.87 7.77 -12.36
C LYS A 339 24.59 7.23 -13.02
N ALA A 340 23.72 6.60 -12.25
CA ALA A 340 22.45 6.10 -12.76
C ALA A 340 21.46 7.24 -13.07
N GLU A 341 21.43 8.29 -12.25
CA GLU A 341 20.68 9.53 -12.52
C GLU A 341 21.16 10.19 -13.83
N GLU A 342 22.48 10.30 -14.03
CA GLU A 342 23.05 10.82 -15.26
C GLU A 342 22.63 10.02 -16.52
N GLN A 343 22.24 8.75 -16.35
CA GLN A 343 21.76 7.86 -17.41
C GLN A 343 20.23 7.77 -17.50
N ASN A 344 19.50 8.65 -16.79
CA ASN A 344 18.03 8.67 -16.73
C ASN A 344 17.39 7.35 -16.23
N LEU A 345 18.06 6.64 -15.33
CA LEU A 345 17.48 5.50 -14.64
C LEU A 345 16.59 5.98 -13.48
N VAL A 346 15.43 5.39 -13.35
CA VAL A 346 14.56 5.63 -12.18
C VAL A 346 15.12 4.87 -10.98
N ILE A 347 15.48 5.60 -9.95
CA ILE A 347 16.11 5.05 -8.76
C ILE A 347 15.07 4.95 -7.64
N PRO A 348 14.96 3.81 -6.92
CA PRO A 348 14.08 3.72 -5.76
C PRO A 348 14.51 4.71 -4.68
N ARG A 349 13.54 5.39 -4.05
CA ARG A 349 13.81 6.25 -2.89
C ARG A 349 14.44 5.40 -1.79
N GLN A 350 15.64 5.79 -1.38
CA GLN A 350 16.37 5.07 -0.35
C GLN A 350 15.91 5.47 1.04
N ASN A 351 15.81 4.47 1.88
CA ASN A 351 15.74 4.69 3.32
C ASN A 351 17.17 4.82 3.86
N LEU A 352 17.59 6.04 4.16
CA LEU A 352 18.92 6.33 4.72
C LEU A 352 18.98 6.16 6.24
N HIS A 353 17.91 5.63 6.87
CA HIS A 353 17.93 5.38 8.32
C HIS A 353 18.87 4.24 8.67
N MET A 354 19.76 4.49 9.59
CA MET A 354 20.75 3.54 10.09
C MET A 354 20.50 3.22 11.56
N ILE A 355 20.70 1.98 11.94
CA ILE A 355 20.64 1.54 13.34
C ILE A 355 22.03 1.10 13.77
N PHE A 356 22.60 1.78 14.76
CA PHE A 356 23.86 1.41 15.38
C PHE A 356 23.59 0.63 16.67
N THR A 357 23.97 -0.65 16.71
CA THR A 357 23.84 -1.52 17.88
C THR A 357 25.21 -1.82 18.49
N GLY A 358 25.29 -1.95 19.80
CA GLY A 358 26.55 -2.29 20.51
C GLY A 358 26.51 -1.81 21.94
N ASN A 359 27.45 -2.29 22.73
CA ASN A 359 27.61 -1.92 24.15
C ASN A 359 28.00 -0.43 24.32
N PRO A 360 27.80 0.17 25.49
CA PRO A 360 28.33 1.52 25.80
C PRO A 360 29.84 1.59 25.56
N GLY A 361 30.33 2.70 24.99
CA GLY A 361 31.75 2.92 24.73
C GLY A 361 32.35 2.24 23.49
N THR A 362 31.52 1.58 22.64
CA THR A 362 32.01 0.91 21.43
C THR A 362 32.15 1.85 20.21
N GLY A 363 32.10 3.16 20.38
CA GLY A 363 32.32 4.14 19.32
C GLY A 363 31.10 4.41 18.41
N LYS A 364 29.85 4.04 18.82
CA LYS A 364 28.63 4.29 18.04
C LYS A 364 28.42 5.76 17.63
N THR A 365 28.82 6.66 18.52
CA THR A 365 28.70 8.12 18.30
C THR A 365 29.88 8.69 17.51
N THR A 366 30.98 7.98 17.43
CA THR A 366 32.21 8.40 16.75
C THR A 366 32.15 8.07 15.26
N VAL A 367 31.41 7.05 14.88
CA VAL A 367 31.12 6.63 13.51
C VAL A 367 29.89 7.38 12.98
#